data_c050d847c0ab1edcf8b2854f1c455431
#
_entry.id   c050d847c0ab1edcf8b2854f1c455431
#
_cell.length_a   1.000
_cell.length_b   1.000
_cell.length_c   1.000
_cell.angle_alpha   90.00
_cell.angle_beta   90.00
_cell.angle_gamma   90.00
#
_symmetry.space_group_name_H-M   'P 1'
#
loop_
_entity.id
_entity.type
_entity.pdbx_description
1 polymer ?
#
loop_
_entity_poly.entity_id
_entity_poly.type
_entity_poly.pdbx_seq_one_letter_code
_entity_poly.pdbx_strand_id
1 'polypeptide(L)'
;VYERDAAITMELIPSTDELIFFNASTDPYTNNNGGIMLGENQETVDNIIGSANYDIGHVFSTGGGGIANLNSPCSPSEKARGVTGLPTPIGDPFDIDYVAHEMGHQYGGNHTQNNNCQINPGTAVEPGSASTIMGYAGICSPNIQPNSDDYFHIINLREIADNVTYGTSSTCFEEVVSDN
;
A
#
# COMPACT_ATOMS: atom_id res chain seq x y z
N VAL A 1 -8.66 -5.30 7.17
CA VAL A 1 -8.09 -4.16 7.89
C VAL A 1 -8.77 -2.86 7.46
N TYR A 2 -8.68 -2.45 6.20
CA TYR A 2 -9.17 -1.15 5.71
C TYR A 2 -10.64 -0.89 5.99
N GLU A 3 -11.52 -1.87 5.75
CA GLU A 3 -12.96 -1.74 6.07
C GLU A 3 -13.20 -1.54 7.57
N ARG A 4 -12.51 -2.33 8.39
CA ARG A 4 -12.69 -2.30 9.85
C ARG A 4 -12.15 -1.02 10.47
N ASP A 5 -10.95 -0.59 10.06
CA ASP A 5 -10.20 0.47 10.73
C ASP A 5 -10.43 1.85 10.10
N ALA A 6 -10.60 1.91 8.78
CA ALA A 6 -10.64 3.16 8.01
C ALA A 6 -11.96 3.37 7.24
N ALA A 7 -12.91 2.42 7.32
CA ALA A 7 -14.16 2.43 6.55
C ALA A 7 -13.93 2.55 5.02
N ILE A 8 -12.86 1.94 4.52
CA ILE A 8 -12.52 1.91 3.09
C ILE A 8 -12.77 0.51 2.56
N THR A 9 -13.76 0.35 1.68
CA THR A 9 -13.98 -0.87 0.91
C THR A 9 -13.27 -0.77 -0.43
N MET A 10 -12.52 -1.81 -0.78
CA MET A 10 -11.84 -1.93 -2.06
C MET A 10 -12.45 -3.09 -2.85
N GLU A 11 -12.79 -2.84 -4.09
CA GLU A 11 -13.34 -3.84 -4.99
C GLU A 11 -12.39 -4.10 -6.15
N LEU A 12 -12.25 -5.38 -6.54
CA LEU A 12 -11.49 -5.73 -7.73
C LEU A 12 -12.27 -5.29 -8.97
N ILE A 13 -11.63 -4.52 -9.82
CA ILE A 13 -12.19 -4.08 -11.10
C ILE A 13 -12.34 -5.27 -12.08
N PRO A 14 -13.23 -5.18 -13.08
CA PRO A 14 -13.25 -6.11 -14.20
C PRO A 14 -11.91 -6.19 -14.94
N SER A 15 -11.63 -7.33 -15.56
CA SER A 15 -10.41 -7.58 -16.36
C SER A 15 -9.09 -7.52 -15.57
N THR A 16 -9.10 -7.67 -14.25
CA THR A 16 -7.87 -7.76 -13.45
C THR A 16 -6.99 -8.94 -13.85
N ASP A 17 -7.56 -9.99 -14.44
CA ASP A 17 -6.85 -11.15 -14.98
C ASP A 17 -5.92 -10.77 -16.15
N GLU A 18 -6.18 -9.70 -16.89
CA GLU A 18 -5.30 -9.18 -17.94
C GLU A 18 -3.98 -8.59 -17.38
N LEU A 19 -3.93 -8.30 -16.08
CA LEU A 19 -2.75 -7.82 -15.36
C LEU A 19 -1.89 -8.95 -14.76
N ILE A 20 -2.23 -10.24 -15.03
CA ILE A 20 -1.47 -11.39 -14.54
C ILE A 20 -0.55 -11.91 -15.63
N PHE A 21 0.75 -11.73 -15.46
CA PHE A 21 1.78 -12.10 -16.44
C PHE A 21 2.40 -13.45 -16.09
N PHE A 22 2.09 -14.48 -16.89
CA PHE A 22 2.60 -15.87 -16.70
C PHE A 22 3.88 -16.15 -17.46
N ASN A 23 4.30 -15.29 -18.37
CA ASN A 23 5.47 -15.48 -19.21
C ASN A 23 6.49 -14.39 -18.97
N ALA A 24 7.61 -14.76 -18.35
CA ALA A 24 8.69 -13.83 -18.02
C ALA A 24 9.29 -13.08 -19.25
N SER A 25 9.07 -13.58 -20.49
CA SER A 25 9.55 -12.88 -21.68
C SER A 25 8.63 -11.75 -22.15
N THR A 26 7.42 -11.70 -21.63
CA THR A 26 6.41 -10.68 -21.96
C THR A 26 5.93 -9.92 -20.72
N ASP A 27 6.44 -10.26 -19.55
CA ASP A 27 6.24 -9.55 -18.30
C ASP A 27 6.83 -8.14 -18.42
N PRO A 28 6.05 -7.08 -18.24
CA PRO A 28 6.53 -5.70 -18.38
C PRO A 28 7.34 -5.21 -17.18
N TYR A 29 7.47 -6.00 -16.10
CA TYR A 29 8.04 -5.56 -14.84
C TYR A 29 9.51 -5.95 -14.65
N THR A 30 10.27 -5.01 -14.08
CA THR A 30 11.62 -5.25 -13.53
C THR A 30 11.51 -5.81 -12.11
N ASN A 31 11.07 -7.06 -11.99
CA ASN A 31 10.59 -7.73 -10.76
C ASN A 31 11.51 -7.66 -9.52
N ASN A 32 12.78 -7.33 -9.64
CA ASN A 32 13.71 -7.18 -8.51
C ASN A 32 14.02 -5.72 -8.16
N ASN A 33 13.27 -4.76 -8.72
CA ASN A 33 13.48 -3.34 -8.49
C ASN A 33 12.17 -2.60 -8.29
N GLY A 34 11.69 -2.54 -7.05
CA GLY A 34 10.43 -1.88 -6.70
C GLY A 34 10.37 -0.42 -7.15
N GLY A 35 11.48 0.31 -7.07
CA GLY A 35 11.53 1.70 -7.50
C GLY A 35 11.25 1.91 -9.00
N ILE A 36 11.71 0.98 -9.87
CA ILE A 36 11.39 0.99 -11.30
C ILE A 36 9.95 0.53 -11.51
N MET A 37 9.52 -0.51 -10.80
CA MET A 37 8.17 -1.08 -10.90
C MET A 37 7.06 -0.07 -10.58
N LEU A 38 7.30 0.96 -9.77
CA LEU A 38 6.32 2.03 -9.53
C LEU A 38 5.86 2.71 -10.84
N GLY A 39 6.81 3.02 -11.71
CA GLY A 39 6.51 3.61 -13.02
C GLY A 39 5.93 2.59 -14.00
N GLU A 40 6.52 1.40 -14.04
CA GLU A 40 6.06 0.29 -14.89
C GLU A 40 4.61 -0.10 -14.57
N ASN A 41 4.24 -0.14 -13.29
CA ASN A 41 2.87 -0.46 -12.88
C ASN A 41 1.87 0.63 -13.31
N GLN A 42 2.21 1.90 -13.13
CA GLN A 42 1.36 2.99 -13.59
C GLN A 42 1.12 2.90 -15.10
N GLU A 43 2.18 2.70 -15.89
CA GLU A 43 2.08 2.59 -17.34
C GLU A 43 1.30 1.34 -17.77
N THR A 44 1.56 0.20 -17.15
CA THR A 44 0.92 -1.08 -17.47
C THR A 44 -0.58 -1.05 -17.21
N VAL A 45 -0.99 -0.59 -16.02
CA VAL A 45 -2.41 -0.52 -15.67
C VAL A 45 -3.13 0.52 -16.52
N ASP A 46 -2.52 1.68 -16.78
CA ASP A 46 -3.11 2.69 -17.67
C ASP A 46 -3.30 2.17 -19.10
N ASN A 47 -2.35 1.39 -19.63
CA ASN A 47 -2.41 0.85 -20.98
C ASN A 47 -3.43 -0.29 -21.15
N ILE A 48 -3.57 -1.15 -20.15
CA ILE A 48 -4.43 -2.35 -20.22
C ILE A 48 -5.85 -2.03 -19.75
N ILE A 49 -5.99 -1.40 -18.61
CA ILE A 49 -7.28 -1.11 -17.98
C ILE A 49 -7.83 0.26 -18.41
N GLY A 50 -6.94 1.21 -18.63
CA GLY A 50 -7.29 2.61 -18.88
C GLY A 50 -7.43 3.42 -17.61
N SER A 51 -6.78 4.59 -17.57
CA SER A 51 -6.69 5.42 -16.37
C SER A 51 -8.04 5.88 -15.78
N ALA A 52 -9.12 5.86 -16.55
CA ALA A 52 -10.45 6.24 -16.06
C ALA A 52 -11.21 5.08 -15.36
N ASN A 53 -10.67 3.87 -15.36
CA ASN A 53 -11.40 2.66 -14.98
C ASN A 53 -10.91 2.04 -13.65
N TYR A 54 -10.04 2.71 -12.90
CA TYR A 54 -9.57 2.26 -11.60
C TYR A 54 -9.18 3.46 -10.72
N ASP A 55 -9.16 3.29 -9.42
CA ASP A 55 -8.88 4.33 -8.43
C ASP A 55 -7.55 4.13 -7.72
N ILE A 56 -7.14 2.89 -7.55
CA ILE A 56 -5.85 2.48 -6.96
C ILE A 56 -5.33 1.26 -7.71
N GLY A 57 -4.04 1.23 -7.98
CA GLY A 57 -3.32 0.07 -8.52
C GLY A 57 -2.16 -0.32 -7.62
N HIS A 58 -1.94 -1.62 -7.46
CA HIS A 58 -0.85 -2.17 -6.66
C HIS A 58 -0.32 -3.45 -7.29
N VAL A 59 0.97 -3.54 -7.54
CA VAL A 59 1.56 -4.73 -8.15
C VAL A 59 2.20 -5.63 -7.10
N PHE A 60 1.98 -6.94 -7.26
CA PHE A 60 2.57 -7.98 -6.43
C PHE A 60 3.68 -8.70 -7.19
N SER A 61 4.80 -8.94 -6.50
CA SER A 61 5.98 -9.58 -7.07
C SER A 61 6.61 -10.55 -6.07
N THR A 62 7.49 -11.42 -6.55
CA THR A 62 8.34 -12.26 -5.70
C THR A 62 9.68 -11.59 -5.34
N GLY A 63 9.88 -10.35 -5.77
CA GLY A 63 11.05 -9.53 -5.47
C GLY A 63 10.71 -8.04 -5.46
N GLY A 64 11.71 -7.18 -5.17
CA GLY A 64 11.54 -5.73 -5.17
C GLY A 64 11.23 -5.10 -3.82
N GLY A 65 10.82 -5.87 -2.82
CA GLY A 65 10.43 -5.34 -1.49
C GLY A 65 9.13 -4.54 -1.53
N GLY A 66 8.89 -3.69 -0.52
CA GLY A 66 7.74 -2.80 -0.47
C GLY A 66 8.14 -1.35 -0.76
N ILE A 67 7.36 -0.67 -1.57
CA ILE A 67 7.48 0.76 -1.85
C ILE A 67 6.19 1.31 -2.46
N ALA A 68 5.75 2.48 -2.02
CA ALA A 68 4.58 3.13 -2.59
C ALA A 68 4.69 4.65 -2.59
N ASN A 69 3.99 5.30 -3.53
CA ASN A 69 3.81 6.74 -3.50
C ASN A 69 2.75 7.12 -2.47
N LEU A 70 3.05 8.12 -1.63
CA LEU A 70 2.08 8.66 -0.65
C LEU A 70 0.94 9.40 -1.35
N ASN A 71 -0.27 9.25 -0.79
CA ASN A 71 -1.49 9.95 -1.25
C ASN A 71 -1.81 9.70 -2.73
N SER A 72 -1.56 8.50 -3.21
CA SER A 72 -1.61 8.18 -4.64
C SER A 72 -2.99 7.82 -5.20
N PRO A 73 -3.96 7.24 -4.47
CA PRO A 73 -5.27 6.92 -5.02
C PRO A 73 -5.94 8.15 -5.66
N CYS A 74 -6.68 7.94 -6.72
CA CYS A 74 -7.33 8.95 -7.56
C CYS A 74 -6.38 9.89 -8.34
N SER A 75 -5.06 9.88 -8.07
CA SER A 75 -4.10 10.67 -8.83
C SER A 75 -3.89 10.08 -10.23
N PRO A 76 -4.20 10.78 -11.33
CA PRO A 76 -4.12 10.20 -12.68
C PRO A 76 -2.74 9.68 -13.07
N SER A 77 -1.67 10.19 -12.46
CA SER A 77 -0.28 9.84 -12.79
C SER A 77 0.41 8.98 -11.73
N GLU A 78 -0.25 8.70 -10.58
CA GLU A 78 0.40 8.05 -9.44
C GLU A 78 -0.42 6.95 -8.78
N LYS A 79 -1.70 6.81 -9.12
CA LYS A 79 -2.62 5.91 -8.42
C LYS A 79 -2.30 4.42 -8.53
N ALA A 80 -1.47 4.00 -9.49
CA ALA A 80 -0.95 2.65 -9.58
C ALA A 80 0.52 2.53 -9.11
N ARG A 81 1.06 3.53 -8.40
CA ARG A 81 2.43 3.49 -7.88
C ARG A 81 2.48 2.88 -6.48
N GLY A 82 2.19 1.59 -6.40
CA GLY A 82 2.35 0.75 -5.23
C GLY A 82 2.91 -0.61 -5.64
N VAL A 83 3.89 -1.11 -4.88
CA VAL A 83 4.60 -2.37 -5.14
C VAL A 83 4.78 -3.12 -3.84
N THR A 84 4.45 -4.40 -3.84
CA THR A 84 4.80 -5.32 -2.77
C THR A 84 5.41 -6.59 -3.33
N GLY A 85 6.61 -6.95 -2.87
CA GLY A 85 7.29 -8.16 -3.33
C GLY A 85 8.05 -8.88 -2.23
N LEU A 86 7.78 -10.17 -2.06
CA LEU A 86 8.53 -11.08 -1.19
C LEU A 86 8.78 -12.41 -1.91
N PRO A 87 9.91 -13.11 -1.61
CA PRO A 87 10.17 -14.42 -2.19
C PRO A 87 9.11 -15.47 -1.88
N THR A 88 8.36 -15.31 -0.80
CA THR A 88 7.24 -16.18 -0.39
C THR A 88 6.03 -15.29 -0.05
N PRO A 89 5.26 -14.87 -1.07
CA PRO A 89 4.18 -13.89 -0.89
C PRO A 89 2.89 -14.56 -0.42
N ILE A 90 2.87 -15.07 0.82
CA ILE A 90 1.72 -15.78 1.40
C ILE A 90 1.53 -15.47 2.89
N GLY A 91 0.26 -15.38 3.30
CA GLY A 91 -0.19 -15.24 4.70
C GLY A 91 0.11 -13.89 5.32
N ASP A 92 -0.25 -13.74 6.59
CA ASP A 92 -0.16 -12.47 7.33
C ASP A 92 1.20 -11.77 7.25
N PRO A 93 2.36 -12.46 7.26
CA PRO A 93 3.65 -11.79 7.02
C PRO A 93 3.76 -11.09 5.66
N PHE A 94 3.01 -11.52 4.66
CA PHE A 94 2.92 -10.81 3.38
C PHE A 94 1.74 -9.84 3.36
N ASP A 95 0.55 -10.32 3.74
CA ASP A 95 -0.68 -9.57 3.59
C ASP A 95 -0.74 -8.34 4.51
N ILE A 96 -0.20 -8.44 5.74
CA ILE A 96 -0.26 -7.38 6.76
C ILE A 96 1.03 -6.57 6.77
N ASP A 97 2.20 -7.22 6.93
CA ASP A 97 3.47 -6.50 7.11
C ASP A 97 3.94 -5.79 5.83
N TYR A 98 3.45 -6.22 4.66
CA TYR A 98 3.85 -5.62 3.38
C TYR A 98 2.66 -5.06 2.58
N VAL A 99 1.64 -5.86 2.21
CA VAL A 99 0.56 -5.36 1.35
C VAL A 99 -0.23 -4.26 2.05
N ALA A 100 -0.73 -4.52 3.26
CA ALA A 100 -1.47 -3.50 4.00
C ALA A 100 -0.60 -2.29 4.35
N HIS A 101 0.69 -2.48 4.61
CA HIS A 101 1.66 -1.42 4.87
C HIS A 101 1.85 -0.51 3.64
N GLU A 102 2.18 -1.08 2.48
CA GLU A 102 2.44 -0.28 1.27
C GLU A 102 1.17 0.40 0.74
N MET A 103 0.03 -0.27 0.82
CA MET A 103 -1.25 0.38 0.53
C MET A 103 -1.57 1.48 1.56
N GLY A 104 -1.14 1.33 2.82
CA GLY A 104 -1.21 2.37 3.84
C GLY A 104 -0.46 3.64 3.42
N HIS A 105 0.72 3.50 2.82
CA HIS A 105 1.43 4.63 2.21
C HIS A 105 0.64 5.24 1.06
N GLN A 106 0.06 4.44 0.17
CA GLN A 106 -0.78 4.96 -0.90
C GLN A 106 -1.93 5.80 -0.33
N TYR A 107 -2.56 5.39 0.76
CA TYR A 107 -3.59 6.18 1.44
C TYR A 107 -3.05 7.31 2.34
N GLY A 108 -1.74 7.52 2.41
CA GLY A 108 -1.13 8.67 3.10
C GLY A 108 -0.53 8.36 4.47
N GLY A 109 -0.60 7.11 4.93
CA GLY A 109 0.01 6.68 6.19
C GLY A 109 1.53 6.76 6.17
N ASN A 110 2.11 7.34 7.20
CA ASN A 110 3.55 7.41 7.40
C ASN A 110 4.01 6.40 8.44
N HIS A 111 5.32 6.09 8.46
CA HIS A 111 5.90 5.18 9.43
C HIS A 111 5.70 5.65 10.88
N THR A 112 5.40 4.71 11.78
CA THR A 112 5.13 4.98 13.20
C THR A 112 6.28 4.63 14.14
N GLN A 113 7.27 3.84 13.69
CA GLN A 113 8.40 3.43 14.51
C GLN A 113 9.32 4.62 14.86
N ASN A 114 9.89 4.58 16.07
CA ASN A 114 10.85 5.60 16.53
C ASN A 114 12.31 5.10 16.59
N ASN A 115 12.59 3.94 16.01
CA ASN A 115 13.96 3.50 15.78
C ASN A 115 14.60 4.24 14.59
N ASN A 116 15.87 3.95 14.27
CA ASN A 116 16.59 4.67 13.21
C ASN A 116 16.31 4.15 11.78
N CYS A 117 15.32 3.28 11.59
CA CYS A 117 14.98 2.73 10.29
C CYS A 117 13.88 3.55 9.61
N GLN A 118 14.25 4.38 8.66
CA GLN A 118 13.33 5.21 7.87
C GLN A 118 12.28 5.96 8.72
N ILE A 119 12.73 6.50 9.86
CA ILE A 119 11.88 7.23 10.80
C ILE A 119 11.22 8.43 10.13
N ASN A 120 9.92 8.60 10.37
CA ASN A 120 9.22 9.86 10.10
C ASN A 120 9.01 10.61 11.43
N PRO A 121 9.72 11.72 11.69
CA PRO A 121 9.65 12.41 12.98
C PRO A 121 8.24 12.92 13.34
N GLY A 122 7.38 13.13 12.34
CA GLY A 122 6.00 13.61 12.57
C GLY A 122 5.06 12.54 13.09
N THR A 123 5.37 11.27 12.86
CA THR A 123 4.52 10.11 13.18
C THR A 123 5.23 9.03 13.99
N ALA A 124 6.47 9.26 14.41
CA ALA A 124 7.29 8.33 15.19
C ALA A 124 6.80 8.20 16.65
N VAL A 125 5.65 7.63 16.85
CA VAL A 125 4.93 7.54 18.14
C VAL A 125 5.05 6.18 18.82
N GLU A 126 5.48 5.16 18.08
CA GLU A 126 5.61 3.80 18.60
C GLU A 126 7.07 3.48 18.95
N PRO A 127 7.35 2.79 20.06
CA PRO A 127 8.70 2.46 20.48
C PRO A 127 9.34 1.41 19.56
N GLY A 128 10.66 1.50 19.40
CA GLY A 128 11.45 0.52 18.63
C GLY A 128 10.98 0.38 17.20
N SER A 129 10.73 -0.87 16.80
CA SER A 129 10.22 -1.21 15.45
C SER A 129 8.71 -0.98 15.30
N ALA A 130 8.03 -0.51 16.32
CA ALA A 130 6.56 -0.48 16.40
C ALA A 130 5.91 -1.87 16.43
N SER A 131 4.58 -1.90 16.49
CA SER A 131 3.78 -3.11 16.47
C SER A 131 2.59 -3.04 15.51
N THR A 132 2.24 -1.85 15.05
CA THR A 132 1.12 -1.65 14.11
C THR A 132 1.58 -1.71 12.65
N ILE A 133 0.63 -1.75 11.72
CA ILE A 133 0.85 -1.98 10.29
C ILE A 133 1.92 -1.04 9.71
N MET A 134 1.89 0.26 10.02
CA MET A 134 2.86 1.22 9.48
C MET A 134 4.20 1.23 10.21
N GLY A 135 4.44 0.26 11.10
CA GLY A 135 5.72 0.02 11.73
C GLY A 135 6.63 -0.94 10.95
N TYR A 136 7.78 -1.23 11.53
CA TYR A 136 8.80 -2.12 10.99
C TYR A 136 9.02 -3.34 11.90
N ALA A 137 7.94 -3.91 12.45
CA ALA A 137 8.00 -5.12 13.25
C ALA A 137 8.72 -6.24 12.46
N GLY A 138 9.64 -6.93 13.11
CA GLY A 138 10.40 -8.03 12.50
C GLY A 138 11.64 -7.61 11.69
N ILE A 139 11.73 -6.38 11.21
CA ILE A 139 12.77 -5.97 10.25
C ILE A 139 13.74 -4.90 10.75
N CYS A 140 13.51 -4.28 11.90
CA CYS A 140 14.40 -3.23 12.40
C CYS A 140 14.63 -3.28 13.91
N SER A 141 15.89 -3.15 14.33
CA SER A 141 16.28 -3.14 15.76
C SER A 141 16.19 -1.74 16.37
N PRO A 142 15.79 -1.61 17.67
CA PRO A 142 15.31 -2.67 18.54
C PRO A 142 13.94 -3.18 18.11
N ASN A 143 13.87 -4.49 17.88
CA ASN A 143 12.65 -5.13 17.43
C ASN A 143 11.69 -5.41 18.60
N ILE A 144 10.43 -5.03 18.46
CA ILE A 144 9.41 -5.22 19.51
C ILE A 144 8.74 -6.58 19.37
N GLN A 145 8.43 -6.97 18.13
CA GLN A 145 7.78 -8.25 17.82
C GLN A 145 8.12 -8.69 16.38
N PRO A 146 7.92 -9.98 16.03
CA PRO A 146 8.36 -10.51 14.75
C PRO A 146 7.52 -10.06 13.54
N ASN A 147 6.25 -9.72 13.73
CA ASN A 147 5.32 -9.26 12.70
C ASN A 147 4.42 -8.16 13.25
N SER A 148 3.80 -7.39 12.40
CA SER A 148 2.84 -6.37 12.80
C SER A 148 1.51 -7.00 13.25
N ASP A 149 0.86 -6.36 14.21
CA ASP A 149 -0.54 -6.61 14.52
C ASP A 149 -1.41 -6.04 13.38
N ASP A 150 -2.54 -6.67 13.10
CA ASP A 150 -3.41 -6.37 11.94
C ASP A 150 -4.31 -5.12 12.10
N TYR A 151 -3.76 -4.03 12.66
CA TYR A 151 -4.47 -2.76 12.79
C TYR A 151 -3.55 -1.54 12.57
N PHE A 152 -4.15 -0.42 12.17
CA PHE A 152 -3.47 0.85 12.06
C PHE A 152 -3.39 1.59 13.39
N HIS A 153 -2.26 2.24 13.67
CA HIS A 153 -2.17 3.18 14.77
C HIS A 153 -3.09 4.38 14.52
N ILE A 154 -3.63 4.98 15.59
CA ILE A 154 -4.57 6.11 15.48
C ILE A 154 -4.01 7.29 14.68
N ILE A 155 -2.69 7.49 14.68
CA ILE A 155 -2.07 8.55 13.88
C ILE A 155 -2.22 8.29 12.39
N ASN A 156 -2.08 7.03 11.96
CA ASN A 156 -2.28 6.65 10.56
C ASN A 156 -3.76 6.69 10.16
N LEU A 157 -4.66 6.28 11.05
CA LEU A 157 -6.10 6.43 10.78
C LEU A 157 -6.48 7.88 10.53
N ARG A 158 -5.85 8.82 11.24
CA ARG A 158 -6.03 10.25 10.99
C ARG A 158 -5.44 10.66 9.63
N GLU A 159 -4.22 10.26 9.30
CA GLU A 159 -3.59 10.57 8.01
C GLU A 159 -4.43 10.02 6.84
N ILE A 160 -4.89 8.77 6.93
CA ILE A 160 -5.76 8.12 5.95
C ILE A 160 -7.09 8.88 5.84
N ALA A 161 -7.74 9.18 6.97
CA ALA A 161 -9.00 9.92 6.99
C ALA A 161 -8.85 11.32 6.37
N ASP A 162 -7.77 12.04 6.70
CA ASP A 162 -7.49 13.35 6.13
C ASP A 162 -7.31 13.27 4.60
N ASN A 163 -6.61 12.24 4.11
CA ASN A 163 -6.39 12.04 2.67
C ASN A 163 -7.68 11.66 1.92
N VAL A 164 -8.49 10.74 2.43
CA VAL A 164 -9.75 10.35 1.78
C VAL A 164 -10.86 11.40 1.91
N THR A 165 -10.75 12.32 2.87
CA THR A 165 -11.74 13.38 3.05
C THR A 165 -11.36 14.69 2.35
N TYR A 166 -10.09 15.06 2.38
CA TYR A 166 -9.61 16.37 1.91
C TYR A 166 -8.43 16.29 0.93
N GLY A 167 -7.78 15.14 0.81
CA GLY A 167 -6.62 14.94 -0.05
C GLY A 167 -6.98 14.45 -1.45
N THR A 168 -5.98 13.95 -2.16
CA THR A 168 -6.12 13.43 -3.54
C THR A 168 -7.13 12.29 -3.61
N SER A 169 -7.12 11.40 -2.61
CA SER A 169 -8.01 10.25 -2.55
C SER A 169 -9.49 10.59 -2.32
N SER A 170 -9.82 11.88 -2.10
CA SER A 170 -11.23 12.33 -1.95
C SER A 170 -11.97 12.51 -3.29
N THR A 171 -11.32 12.30 -4.43
CA THR A 171 -11.85 12.75 -5.73
C THR A 171 -12.47 11.66 -6.58
N CYS A 172 -12.32 10.38 -6.23
CA CYS A 172 -12.76 9.28 -7.09
C CYS A 172 -13.56 8.16 -6.39
N PHE A 173 -13.69 8.16 -5.06
CA PHE A 173 -14.46 7.13 -4.35
C PHE A 173 -15.97 7.41 -4.37
N GLU A 174 -16.75 6.35 -4.21
CA GLU A 174 -18.19 6.44 -3.97
C GLU A 174 -18.48 6.38 -2.46
N GLU A 175 -19.28 7.32 -1.97
CA GLU A 175 -19.73 7.32 -0.58
C GLU A 175 -20.87 6.33 -0.40
N VAL A 176 -20.64 5.25 0.34
CA VAL A 176 -21.68 4.28 0.70
C VAL A 176 -22.31 4.70 2.01
N VAL A 177 -23.55 5.19 1.94
CA VAL A 177 -24.35 5.49 3.13
C VAL A 177 -24.77 4.18 3.78
N SER A 178 -24.32 3.90 5.00
CA SER A 178 -24.80 2.74 5.74
C SER A 178 -26.26 2.96 6.17
N ASP A 179 -27.13 2.04 5.79
CA ASP A 179 -28.51 1.96 6.27
C ASP A 179 -28.53 1.46 7.74
N ASN A 180 -28.13 2.32 8.68
CA ASN A 180 -28.28 2.06 10.13
C ASN A 180 -29.51 2.78 10.68
#